data_1ac87ecab209babcfdbc3f47106ed082
#
_entry.id   1ac87ecab209babcfdbc3f47106ed082
#
_cell.length_a   1.000
_cell.length_b   1.000
_cell.length_c   1.000
_cell.angle_alpha   90.00
_cell.angle_beta   90.00
_cell.angle_gamma   90.00
#
_symmetry.space_group_name_H-M   'P 1'
#
loop_
_entity.id
_entity.type
_entity.pdbx_description
1 polymer ?
#
loop_
_entity_poly.entity_id
_entity_poly.type
_entity_poly.pdbx_seq_one_letter_code
_entity_poly.pdbx_strand_id
1 'polypeptide(L)'
;MRSLIACLPLIVALGIAGCDKAKQDNEQASAGNNAATPAFPTAPQADGVDRSHKGEAMPAMPFAQPGGAPATLSSFRGHPALVNLWATWCAPCVKELPALDQLAANSTGKMAVVAISEDMNGDADVQPFWKSHGIKALTAYTDKANKLMTAVGAAELPVTVLYDSKGKEVWRVAGGKDWTGPEMAKLIAEAK
;
A
#
# COMPACT_ATOMS: atom_id res chain seq x y z
N MET A 1 31.26 -54.52 10.10
CA MET A 1 32.25 -54.67 9.01
C MET A 1 32.51 -53.29 8.47
N ARG A 2 33.47 -52.53 9.00
CA ARG A 2 34.90 -52.49 8.70
C ARG A 2 35.16 -52.21 7.22
N SER A 3 35.55 -50.98 6.90
CA SER A 3 36.82 -50.56 6.30
C SER A 3 36.73 -49.06 6.02
N LEU A 4 37.47 -48.20 6.64
CA LEU A 4 38.90 -47.83 6.74
C LEU A 4 39.49 -47.32 5.41
N ILE A 5 39.94 -46.06 5.51
CA ILE A 5 41.23 -45.46 5.11
C ILE A 5 41.29 -44.98 3.65
N ALA A 6 41.59 -43.69 3.40
CA ALA A 6 42.97 -43.18 3.41
C ALA A 6 42.99 -41.64 3.35
N CYS A 7 43.75 -41.07 4.24
CA CYS A 7 44.37 -39.75 4.15
C CYS A 7 45.51 -39.77 3.13
N LEU A 8 45.77 -38.67 2.43
CA LEU A 8 47.12 -38.17 2.26
C LEU A 8 47.16 -36.69 1.86
N PRO A 9 48.19 -35.98 2.25
CA PRO A 9 48.17 -34.52 2.38
C PRO A 9 49.09 -33.80 1.41
N LEU A 10 49.05 -32.48 1.50
CA LEU A 10 50.14 -31.53 1.36
C LEU A 10 50.70 -31.25 -0.05
N ILE A 11 50.65 -30.04 -0.50
CA ILE A 11 51.88 -29.25 -0.78
C ILE A 11 51.47 -27.75 -0.75
N VAL A 12 52.20 -27.06 0.11
CA VAL A 12 52.32 -25.59 0.23
C VAL A 12 53.27 -25.10 -0.88
N ALA A 13 52.88 -24.03 -1.56
CA ALA A 13 53.83 -23.18 -2.26
C ALA A 13 53.49 -21.71 -2.00
N LEU A 14 54.32 -21.08 -1.22
CA LEU A 14 54.44 -19.62 -1.08
C LEU A 14 54.99 -19.03 -2.36
N GLY A 15 54.38 -17.98 -2.86
CA GLY A 15 54.95 -17.10 -3.88
C GLY A 15 54.56 -15.67 -3.61
N ILE A 16 55.54 -14.88 -3.25
CA ILE A 16 55.45 -13.48 -2.84
C ILE A 16 55.64 -12.56 -4.07
N ALA A 17 55.02 -11.40 -3.98
CA ALA A 17 55.42 -10.12 -4.59
C ALA A 17 54.95 -9.79 -6.02
N GLY A 18 54.35 -8.62 -6.14
CA GLY A 18 54.19 -7.86 -7.37
C GLY A 18 53.13 -6.80 -7.26
N CYS A 19 53.45 -5.65 -6.63
CA CYS A 19 52.67 -4.42 -6.84
C CYS A 19 52.92 -3.93 -8.26
N ASP A 20 51.85 -3.78 -9.05
CA ASP A 20 51.89 -2.89 -10.19
C ASP A 20 50.53 -2.18 -10.33
N LYS A 21 50.62 -0.85 -10.25
CA LYS A 21 49.54 0.07 -10.55
C LYS A 21 49.39 0.14 -12.07
N ALA A 22 48.34 -0.46 -12.59
CA ALA A 22 47.89 -0.18 -13.93
C ALA A 22 46.58 0.58 -13.85
N LYS A 23 46.59 1.85 -14.25
CA LYS A 23 45.40 2.61 -14.64
C LYS A 23 44.74 1.87 -15.79
N GLN A 24 43.53 1.43 -15.61
CA GLN A 24 42.65 1.01 -16.69
C GLN A 24 41.57 2.04 -16.83
N ASP A 25 41.72 2.87 -17.85
CA ASP A 25 40.62 3.66 -18.42
C ASP A 25 39.60 2.68 -18.98
N ASN A 26 38.48 2.53 -18.31
CA ASN A 26 37.37 1.74 -18.80
C ASN A 26 36.28 2.69 -19.34
N GLU A 27 36.40 3.01 -20.63
CA GLU A 27 35.29 3.52 -21.42
C GLU A 27 34.26 2.41 -21.55
N GLN A 28 33.28 2.40 -20.65
CA GLN A 28 32.15 1.52 -20.75
C GLN A 28 30.98 2.31 -21.34
N ALA A 29 30.74 2.04 -22.62
CA ALA A 29 29.59 2.52 -23.35
C ALA A 29 28.30 2.30 -22.56
N SER A 30 27.64 3.40 -22.22
CA SER A 30 26.32 3.44 -21.59
C SER A 30 25.28 2.98 -22.59
N ALA A 31 24.95 1.69 -22.58
CA ALA A 31 23.70 1.22 -23.19
C ALA A 31 22.55 1.61 -22.24
N GLY A 32 21.75 2.57 -22.67
CA GLY A 32 20.61 3.05 -21.92
C GLY A 32 19.55 1.97 -21.72
N ASN A 33 19.52 1.36 -20.55
CA ASN A 33 18.36 0.67 -20.03
C ASN A 33 17.50 1.68 -19.28
N ASN A 34 16.50 2.25 -19.98
CA ASN A 34 15.36 2.92 -19.34
C ASN A 34 14.48 1.88 -18.65
N ALA A 35 14.99 1.23 -17.63
CA ALA A 35 14.15 0.62 -16.62
C ALA A 35 13.67 1.77 -15.73
N ALA A 36 12.41 2.14 -15.84
CA ALA A 36 11.78 3.06 -14.91
C ALA A 36 11.97 2.52 -13.49
N THR A 37 12.90 3.12 -12.75
CA THR A 37 13.05 2.89 -11.32
C THR A 37 11.71 3.25 -10.69
N PRO A 38 11.05 2.36 -9.90
CA PRO A 38 9.87 2.75 -9.18
C PRO A 38 10.25 3.94 -8.29
N ALA A 39 9.64 5.09 -8.54
CA ALA A 39 9.86 6.29 -7.75
C ALA A 39 9.39 5.98 -6.33
N PHE A 40 10.31 5.92 -5.38
CA PHE A 40 9.96 5.93 -3.96
C PHE A 40 9.15 7.18 -3.67
N PRO A 41 8.15 7.10 -2.78
CA PRO A 41 7.22 8.20 -2.54
C PRO A 41 7.99 9.47 -2.21
N THR A 42 7.68 10.53 -2.92
CA THR A 42 8.14 11.88 -2.62
C THR A 42 7.75 12.18 -1.16
N ALA A 43 8.64 12.78 -0.39
CA ALA A 43 8.36 13.12 1.00
C ALA A 43 7.01 13.85 1.13
N PRO A 44 6.20 13.51 2.17
CA PRO A 44 4.92 14.16 2.38
C PRO A 44 5.05 15.68 2.38
N GLN A 45 4.09 16.36 1.76
CA GLN A 45 4.02 17.82 1.79
C GLN A 45 3.74 18.32 3.23
N ALA A 46 3.85 19.62 3.48
CA ALA A 46 3.68 20.19 4.81
C ALA A 46 2.32 19.86 5.47
N ASP A 47 1.29 19.54 4.68
CA ASP A 47 -0.03 19.08 5.13
C ASP A 47 -0.10 17.54 5.37
N GLY A 48 1.03 16.84 5.18
CA GLY A 48 1.14 15.40 5.45
C GLY A 48 0.49 14.51 4.41
N VAL A 49 0.11 15.01 3.22
CA VAL A 49 -0.41 14.22 2.10
C VAL A 49 0.54 14.23 0.91
N ASP A 50 0.51 13.16 0.14
CA ASP A 50 1.27 13.03 -1.10
C ASP A 50 0.35 13.28 -2.31
N ARG A 51 0.75 14.20 -3.18
CA ARG A 51 0.04 14.55 -4.42
C ARG A 51 0.81 14.17 -5.68
N SER A 52 1.89 13.40 -5.56
CA SER A 52 2.72 12.98 -6.70
C SER A 52 1.94 12.11 -7.72
N HIS A 53 0.89 11.45 -7.24
CA HIS A 53 -0.01 10.58 -8.02
C HIS A 53 -1.30 11.27 -8.50
N LYS A 54 -1.39 12.59 -8.31
CA LYS A 54 -2.60 13.36 -8.68
C LYS A 54 -2.96 13.18 -10.15
N GLY A 55 -4.22 12.82 -10.39
CA GLY A 55 -4.75 12.58 -11.73
C GLY A 55 -4.64 11.13 -12.21
N GLU A 56 -3.95 10.25 -11.48
CA GLU A 56 -3.95 8.81 -11.77
C GLU A 56 -5.36 8.21 -11.62
N ALA A 57 -5.65 7.19 -12.41
CA ALA A 57 -6.95 6.55 -12.35
C ALA A 57 -7.03 5.57 -11.18
N MET A 58 -8.22 5.43 -10.58
CA MET A 58 -8.52 4.33 -9.65
C MET A 58 -8.08 2.99 -10.23
N PRO A 59 -7.40 2.13 -9.42
CA PRO A 59 -7.10 0.76 -9.82
C PRO A 59 -8.35 -0.01 -10.23
N ALA A 60 -8.23 -0.83 -11.28
CA ALA A 60 -9.32 -1.67 -11.79
C ALA A 60 -9.41 -3.05 -11.12
N MET A 61 -8.54 -3.34 -10.13
CA MET A 61 -8.48 -4.62 -9.45
C MET A 61 -9.77 -4.92 -8.69
N PRO A 62 -10.33 -6.12 -8.84
CA PRO A 62 -11.49 -6.53 -8.07
C PRO A 62 -11.10 -6.85 -6.62
N PHE A 63 -12.00 -6.53 -5.71
CA PHE A 63 -12.02 -6.95 -4.31
C PHE A 63 -13.38 -7.54 -3.97
N ALA A 64 -13.56 -8.07 -2.77
CA ALA A 64 -14.80 -8.75 -2.41
C ALA A 64 -15.68 -7.88 -1.49
N GLN A 65 -16.98 -7.94 -1.73
CA GLN A 65 -18.01 -7.51 -0.78
C GLN A 65 -18.17 -8.55 0.33
N PRO A 66 -18.82 -8.24 1.44
CA PRO A 66 -19.25 -9.24 2.41
C PRO A 66 -20.02 -10.37 1.71
N GLY A 67 -19.63 -11.61 1.99
CA GLY A 67 -20.17 -12.79 1.29
C GLY A 67 -19.51 -13.11 -0.05
N GLY A 68 -18.45 -12.41 -0.45
CA GLY A 68 -17.56 -12.78 -1.54
C GLY A 68 -17.94 -12.27 -2.93
N ALA A 69 -19.04 -11.54 -3.09
CA ALA A 69 -19.39 -10.95 -4.39
C ALA A 69 -18.31 -9.94 -4.85
N PRO A 70 -17.91 -9.94 -6.13
CA PRO A 70 -16.88 -9.02 -6.60
C PRO A 70 -17.37 -7.57 -6.64
N ALA A 71 -16.47 -6.65 -6.33
CA ALA A 71 -16.61 -5.20 -6.49
C ALA A 71 -15.34 -4.62 -7.07
N THR A 72 -15.41 -3.40 -7.58
CA THR A 72 -14.25 -2.61 -8.01
C THR A 72 -14.40 -1.17 -7.57
N LEU A 73 -13.33 -0.42 -7.48
CA LEU A 73 -13.39 1.01 -7.11
C LEU A 73 -14.23 1.83 -8.10
N SER A 74 -14.36 1.39 -9.34
CA SER A 74 -15.20 2.08 -10.34
C SER A 74 -16.68 2.14 -9.96
N SER A 75 -17.16 1.27 -9.08
CA SER A 75 -18.54 1.29 -8.56
C SER A 75 -18.85 2.55 -7.74
N PHE A 76 -17.84 3.28 -7.28
CA PHE A 76 -17.95 4.49 -6.48
C PHE A 76 -17.82 5.78 -7.30
N ARG A 77 -17.63 5.69 -8.62
CA ARG A 77 -17.61 6.88 -9.51
C ARG A 77 -18.95 7.61 -9.48
N GLY A 78 -18.90 8.90 -9.79
CA GLY A 78 -20.05 9.81 -9.69
C GLY A 78 -20.05 10.65 -8.42
N HIS A 79 -19.35 10.20 -7.39
CA HIS A 79 -19.05 10.94 -6.17
C HIS A 79 -17.58 10.81 -5.82
N PRO A 80 -17.00 11.76 -5.06
CA PRO A 80 -15.67 11.56 -4.47
C PRO A 80 -15.63 10.28 -3.64
N ALA A 81 -14.46 9.64 -3.57
CA ALA A 81 -14.27 8.42 -2.78
C ALA A 81 -12.99 8.50 -1.96
N LEU A 82 -13.12 8.28 -0.65
CA LEU A 82 -12.01 8.09 0.27
C LEU A 82 -11.81 6.59 0.48
N VAL A 83 -10.74 6.04 -0.06
CA VAL A 83 -10.43 4.61 -0.03
C VAL A 83 -9.33 4.37 0.99
N ASN A 84 -9.63 3.61 2.03
CA ASN A 84 -8.71 3.25 3.11
C ASN A 84 -8.37 1.75 3.00
N LEU A 85 -7.10 1.42 2.87
CA LEU A 85 -6.59 0.05 2.95
C LEU A 85 -6.08 -0.19 4.37
N TRP A 86 -6.54 -1.29 4.98
CA TRP A 86 -6.32 -1.58 6.38
C TRP A 86 -6.23 -3.09 6.64
N ALA A 87 -5.94 -3.51 7.88
CA ALA A 87 -6.04 -4.91 8.28
C ALA A 87 -6.37 -5.03 9.78
N THR A 88 -6.93 -6.17 10.18
CA THR A 88 -7.31 -6.45 11.58
C THR A 88 -6.11 -6.47 12.54
N TRP A 89 -4.95 -6.86 12.06
CA TRP A 89 -3.68 -6.90 12.80
C TRP A 89 -2.91 -5.56 12.81
N CYS A 90 -3.39 -4.56 12.07
CA CYS A 90 -2.76 -3.26 11.96
C CYS A 90 -3.29 -2.31 13.06
N ALA A 91 -2.55 -2.14 14.15
CA ALA A 91 -2.98 -1.35 15.29
C ALA A 91 -3.35 0.12 14.96
N PRO A 92 -2.58 0.89 14.15
CA PRO A 92 -2.98 2.24 13.76
C PRO A 92 -4.25 2.24 12.89
N CYS A 93 -4.47 1.21 12.06
CA CYS A 93 -5.68 1.07 11.26
C CYS A 93 -6.92 0.90 12.15
N VAL A 94 -6.84 -0.02 13.11
CA VAL A 94 -7.93 -0.29 14.07
C VAL A 94 -8.30 0.95 14.86
N LYS A 95 -7.31 1.76 15.23
CA LYS A 95 -7.53 3.00 15.99
C LYS A 95 -8.32 4.05 15.20
N GLU A 96 -8.14 4.13 13.87
CA GLU A 96 -8.82 5.15 13.04
C GLU A 96 -10.20 4.71 12.52
N LEU A 97 -10.51 3.41 12.50
CA LEU A 97 -11.77 2.89 11.95
C LEU A 97 -13.03 3.53 12.53
N PRO A 98 -13.15 3.80 13.86
CA PRO A 98 -14.33 4.49 14.39
C PRO A 98 -14.53 5.88 13.81
N ALA A 99 -13.45 6.63 13.57
CA ALA A 99 -13.52 7.96 12.95
C ALA A 99 -13.90 7.88 11.47
N LEU A 100 -13.40 6.88 10.74
CA LEU A 100 -13.82 6.59 9.37
C LEU A 100 -15.29 6.16 9.29
N ASP A 101 -15.76 5.36 10.23
CA ASP A 101 -17.18 4.96 10.31
C ASP A 101 -18.11 6.17 10.53
N GLN A 102 -17.71 7.07 11.44
CA GLN A 102 -18.41 8.33 11.65
C GLN A 102 -18.39 9.23 10.40
N LEU A 103 -17.23 9.32 9.73
CA LEU A 103 -17.10 10.07 8.47
C LEU A 103 -18.01 9.49 7.39
N ALA A 104 -18.09 8.16 7.28
CA ALA A 104 -18.98 7.47 6.34
C ALA A 104 -20.44 7.81 6.59
N ALA A 105 -20.88 7.75 7.85
CA ALA A 105 -22.25 8.11 8.25
C ALA A 105 -22.60 9.55 7.87
N ASN A 106 -21.68 10.49 8.08
CA ASN A 106 -21.87 11.92 7.82
C ASN A 106 -21.76 12.31 6.33
N SER A 107 -21.18 11.43 5.51
CA SER A 107 -20.90 11.67 4.09
C SER A 107 -21.90 11.01 3.15
N THR A 108 -22.92 10.34 3.66
CA THR A 108 -23.91 9.62 2.85
C THR A 108 -24.50 10.49 1.74
N GLY A 109 -24.46 9.98 0.50
CA GLY A 109 -24.92 10.68 -0.70
C GLY A 109 -24.02 11.82 -1.20
N LYS A 110 -22.89 12.11 -0.54
CA LYS A 110 -21.94 13.16 -0.92
C LYS A 110 -20.57 12.60 -1.30
N MET A 111 -20.09 11.61 -0.57
CA MET A 111 -18.81 10.98 -0.75
C MET A 111 -18.88 9.52 -0.29
N ALA A 112 -18.24 8.61 -1.01
CA ALA A 112 -18.05 7.24 -0.55
C ALA A 112 -16.83 7.16 0.39
N VAL A 113 -17.01 6.54 1.56
CA VAL A 113 -15.90 6.12 2.42
C VAL A 113 -15.81 4.61 2.35
N VAL A 114 -14.70 4.10 1.83
CA VAL A 114 -14.54 2.69 1.44
C VAL A 114 -13.37 2.11 2.21
N ALA A 115 -13.62 1.25 3.18
CA ALA A 115 -12.59 0.54 3.93
C ALA A 115 -12.44 -0.87 3.36
N ILE A 116 -11.24 -1.20 2.87
CA ILE A 116 -10.93 -2.49 2.25
C ILE A 116 -9.83 -3.16 3.07
N SER A 117 -10.13 -4.34 3.61
CA SER A 117 -9.19 -5.11 4.39
C SER A 117 -8.25 -5.91 3.49
N GLU A 118 -6.97 -5.86 3.82
CA GLU A 118 -5.89 -6.65 3.22
C GLU A 118 -5.61 -7.96 4.02
N ASP A 119 -6.55 -8.39 4.87
CA ASP A 119 -6.44 -9.65 5.61
C ASP A 119 -6.55 -10.85 4.65
N MET A 120 -5.55 -11.75 4.66
CA MET A 120 -5.45 -12.88 3.74
C MET A 120 -6.57 -13.91 3.89
N ASN A 121 -7.19 -14.01 5.09
CA ASN A 121 -8.36 -14.85 5.32
C ASN A 121 -9.68 -14.15 4.94
N GLY A 122 -9.64 -12.85 4.64
CA GLY A 122 -10.81 -12.06 4.23
C GLY A 122 -11.93 -12.07 5.26
N ASP A 123 -13.14 -12.42 4.84
CA ASP A 123 -14.34 -12.42 5.69
C ASP A 123 -14.20 -13.24 6.98
N ALA A 124 -13.35 -14.27 6.99
CA ALA A 124 -13.15 -15.09 8.19
C ALA A 124 -12.52 -14.29 9.35
N ASP A 125 -11.66 -13.35 9.05
CA ASP A 125 -11.05 -12.46 10.04
C ASP A 125 -11.87 -11.18 10.20
N VAL A 126 -12.35 -10.62 9.10
CA VAL A 126 -12.94 -9.27 9.06
C VAL A 126 -14.35 -9.23 9.66
N GLN A 127 -15.21 -10.21 9.38
CA GLN A 127 -16.59 -10.19 9.87
C GLN A 127 -16.71 -10.26 11.41
N PRO A 128 -15.96 -11.17 12.12
CA PRO A 128 -15.96 -11.16 13.59
C PRO A 128 -15.41 -9.85 14.16
N PHE A 129 -14.34 -9.32 13.54
CA PHE A 129 -13.74 -8.05 13.93
C PHE A 129 -14.75 -6.90 13.80
N TRP A 130 -15.42 -6.77 12.65
CA TRP A 130 -16.42 -5.75 12.37
C TRP A 130 -17.53 -5.71 13.42
N LYS A 131 -18.06 -6.90 13.72
CA LYS A 131 -19.11 -7.07 14.72
C LYS A 131 -18.64 -6.68 16.13
N SER A 132 -17.44 -7.09 16.53
CA SER A 132 -16.91 -6.82 17.88
C SER A 132 -16.56 -5.34 18.10
N HIS A 133 -16.21 -4.61 17.02
CA HIS A 133 -15.86 -3.18 17.07
C HIS A 133 -17.06 -2.25 16.81
N GLY A 134 -18.23 -2.81 16.53
CA GLY A 134 -19.47 -2.04 16.38
C GLY A 134 -19.47 -1.09 15.17
N ILE A 135 -18.72 -1.40 14.10
CA ILE A 135 -18.70 -0.64 12.85
C ILE A 135 -20.07 -0.78 12.16
N LYS A 136 -20.66 0.33 11.73
CA LYS A 136 -22.07 0.36 11.27
C LYS A 136 -22.26 0.99 9.90
N ALA A 137 -21.55 2.07 9.61
CA ALA A 137 -21.71 2.85 8.39
C ALA A 137 -20.81 2.38 7.24
N LEU A 138 -19.63 1.85 7.58
CA LEU A 138 -18.71 1.27 6.62
C LEU A 138 -19.16 -0.15 6.22
N THR A 139 -18.84 -0.54 4.98
CA THR A 139 -18.98 -1.92 4.49
C THR A 139 -17.64 -2.65 4.64
N ALA A 140 -17.69 -3.88 5.12
CA ALA A 140 -16.51 -4.73 5.34
C ALA A 140 -16.02 -5.37 4.02
N TYR A 141 -15.38 -4.61 3.16
CA TYR A 141 -14.75 -5.13 1.94
C TYR A 141 -13.43 -5.84 2.25
N THR A 142 -13.04 -6.79 1.39
CA THR A 142 -11.79 -7.56 1.56
C THR A 142 -11.02 -7.71 0.24
N ASP A 143 -9.70 -7.55 0.27
CA ASP A 143 -8.77 -7.86 -0.82
C ASP A 143 -7.73 -8.89 -0.35
N LYS A 144 -8.12 -10.16 -0.29
CA LYS A 144 -7.28 -11.28 0.19
C LYS A 144 -5.95 -11.44 -0.54
N ALA A 145 -5.83 -10.92 -1.72
CA ALA A 145 -4.65 -11.05 -2.57
C ALA A 145 -3.76 -9.79 -2.56
N ASN A 146 -4.11 -8.79 -1.76
CA ASN A 146 -3.37 -7.54 -1.60
C ASN A 146 -3.08 -6.83 -2.93
N LYS A 147 -4.00 -6.97 -3.89
CA LYS A 147 -3.86 -6.42 -5.25
C LYS A 147 -3.99 -4.90 -5.25
N LEU A 148 -4.90 -4.37 -4.42
CA LEU A 148 -5.09 -2.93 -4.30
C LEU A 148 -3.89 -2.28 -3.63
N MET A 149 -3.37 -2.87 -2.55
CA MET A 149 -2.14 -2.40 -1.89
C MET A 149 -0.99 -2.33 -2.89
N THR A 150 -0.80 -3.39 -3.70
CA THR A 150 0.21 -3.41 -4.77
C THR A 150 -0.06 -2.35 -5.84
N ALA A 151 -1.31 -2.21 -6.29
CA ALA A 151 -1.68 -1.30 -7.37
C ALA A 151 -1.52 0.18 -7.00
N VAL A 152 -1.75 0.54 -5.73
CA VAL A 152 -1.49 1.91 -5.24
C VAL A 152 -0.04 2.11 -4.80
N GLY A 153 0.81 1.08 -4.86
CA GLY A 153 2.22 1.16 -4.45
C GLY A 153 2.40 1.38 -2.95
N ALA A 154 1.46 0.90 -2.12
CA ALA A 154 1.54 1.04 -0.68
C ALA A 154 2.55 0.06 -0.09
N ALA A 155 3.50 0.55 0.72
CA ALA A 155 4.48 -0.26 1.42
C ALA A 155 4.06 -0.62 2.84
N GLU A 156 3.08 0.10 3.40
CA GLU A 156 2.62 -0.05 4.78
C GLU A 156 1.12 0.25 4.90
N LEU A 157 0.51 -0.14 6.02
CA LEU A 157 -0.87 0.14 6.36
C LEU A 157 -0.95 1.04 7.61
N PRO A 158 -2.00 1.87 7.72
CA PRO A 158 -3.00 2.14 6.69
C PRO A 158 -2.46 3.03 5.58
N VAL A 159 -3.01 2.89 4.39
CA VAL A 159 -2.89 3.89 3.35
C VAL A 159 -4.28 4.35 2.94
N THR A 160 -4.47 5.66 2.80
CA THR A 160 -5.73 6.22 2.36
C THR A 160 -5.53 7.07 1.12
N VAL A 161 -6.37 6.86 0.11
CA VAL A 161 -6.34 7.56 -1.16
C VAL A 161 -7.67 8.28 -1.37
N LEU A 162 -7.60 9.57 -1.66
CA LEU A 162 -8.77 10.37 -2.05
C LEU A 162 -8.86 10.43 -3.57
N TYR A 163 -10.02 10.07 -4.10
CA TYR A 163 -10.36 10.18 -5.52
C TYR A 163 -11.48 11.20 -5.72
N ASP A 164 -11.43 11.91 -6.85
CA ASP A 164 -12.53 12.76 -7.30
C ASP A 164 -13.71 11.94 -7.87
N SER A 165 -14.80 12.63 -8.22
CA SER A 165 -16.00 12.00 -8.79
C SER A 165 -15.77 11.28 -10.13
N LYS A 166 -14.67 11.57 -10.84
CA LYS A 166 -14.26 10.90 -12.09
C LYS A 166 -13.38 9.68 -11.82
N GLY A 167 -13.02 9.42 -10.56
CA GLY A 167 -12.11 8.36 -10.15
C GLY A 167 -10.65 8.70 -10.44
N LYS A 168 -10.30 9.98 -10.36
CA LYS A 168 -8.93 10.45 -10.45
C LYS A 168 -8.39 10.74 -9.05
N GLU A 169 -7.19 10.28 -8.77
CA GLU A 169 -6.54 10.54 -7.49
C GLU A 169 -6.32 12.04 -7.26
N VAL A 170 -6.64 12.50 -6.08
CA VAL A 170 -6.40 13.87 -5.61
C VAL A 170 -5.15 13.91 -4.74
N TRP A 171 -5.08 13.01 -3.78
CA TRP A 171 -3.94 12.81 -2.89
C TRP A 171 -4.02 11.44 -2.21
N ARG A 172 -2.92 11.03 -1.61
CA ARG A 172 -2.84 9.88 -0.71
C ARG A 172 -2.10 10.21 0.57
N VAL A 173 -2.28 9.37 1.60
CA VAL A 173 -1.56 9.48 2.87
C VAL A 173 -1.29 8.09 3.41
N ALA A 174 -0.08 7.89 3.95
CA ALA A 174 0.30 6.69 4.70
C ALA A 174 0.24 6.97 6.21
N GLY A 175 -0.05 5.90 6.98
CA GLY A 175 -0.22 5.97 8.43
C GLY A 175 -1.56 6.53 8.89
N GLY A 176 -1.92 6.19 10.14
CA GLY A 176 -3.20 6.58 10.75
C GLY A 176 -3.38 8.08 10.87
N LYS A 177 -4.62 8.56 10.66
CA LYS A 177 -4.99 9.98 10.72
C LYS A 177 -6.22 10.20 11.62
N ASP A 178 -6.38 11.44 12.08
CA ASP A 178 -7.62 11.90 12.71
C ASP A 178 -8.59 12.37 11.62
N TRP A 179 -9.51 11.49 11.24
CA TRP A 179 -10.50 11.74 10.19
C TRP A 179 -11.60 12.71 10.60
N THR A 180 -11.67 13.10 11.87
CA THR A 180 -12.69 14.03 12.41
C THR A 180 -12.16 15.46 12.54
N GLY A 181 -10.85 15.66 12.38
CA GLY A 181 -10.20 16.97 12.53
C GLY A 181 -10.50 17.95 11.40
N PRO A 182 -10.48 19.27 11.68
CA PRO A 182 -10.79 20.30 10.69
C PRO A 182 -9.79 20.36 9.53
N GLU A 183 -8.55 19.98 9.76
CA GLU A 183 -7.52 19.92 8.69
C GLU A 183 -7.86 18.83 7.67
N MET A 184 -8.27 17.65 8.14
CA MET A 184 -8.68 16.56 7.26
C MET A 184 -9.95 16.90 6.48
N ALA A 185 -10.91 17.60 7.11
CA ALA A 185 -12.09 18.09 6.42
C ALA A 185 -11.78 19.02 5.25
N LYS A 186 -10.75 19.90 5.40
CA LYS A 186 -10.28 20.77 4.30
C LYS A 186 -9.63 19.95 3.18
N LEU A 187 -8.80 18.97 3.51
CA LEU A 187 -8.13 18.11 2.53
C LEU A 187 -9.14 17.27 1.75
N ILE A 188 -10.14 16.70 2.42
CA ILE A 188 -11.23 15.95 1.78
C ILE A 188 -12.04 16.85 0.81
N ALA A 189 -12.23 18.11 1.15
CA ALA A 189 -12.95 19.06 0.30
C ALA A 189 -12.23 19.38 -1.04
N GLU A 190 -10.98 18.95 -1.22
CA GLU A 190 -10.27 19.08 -2.51
C GLU A 190 -10.84 18.14 -3.59
N ALA A 191 -11.56 17.10 -3.24
CA ALA A 191 -12.18 16.13 -4.16
C ALA A 191 -13.52 16.65 -4.72
N LYS A 192 -13.48 17.74 -5.48
CA LYS A 192 -14.68 18.35 -6.11
C LYS A 192 -14.89 17.84 -7.52
#